data_215406aa11cc4bc338b16cdb751b9131
#
_entry.id   215406aa11cc4bc338b16cdb751b9131
#
_cell.length_a   1.000
_cell.length_b   1.000
_cell.length_c   1.000
_cell.angle_alpha   90.00
_cell.angle_beta   90.00
_cell.angle_gamma   90.00
#
_symmetry.space_group_name_H-M   'P 1'
#
loop_
_entity.id
_entity.type
_entity.pdbx_description
1 polymer ?
#
loop_
_entity_poly.entity_id
_entity_poly.type
_entity_poly.pdbx_seq_one_letter_code
_entity_poly.pdbx_strand_id
1 'polypeptide(L)'
;MHHMILVTAIVKPFALGDVKDALERLGVLGMTVSEVQGYGRQKGHTEVYRGAEYTVDFVPKVRVEVVVDDEVAGKVVDVIVGAARTGKIGDGKVWTTRVEQVVRVRTGERGSDAL
;
A
#
# COMPACT_ATOMS: atom_id res chain seq x y z
N MET A 1 -1.07 -1.93 -26.42
CA MET A 1 -0.31 -2.93 -25.67
C MET A 1 -0.65 -2.84 -24.20
N HIS A 2 -1.06 -3.93 -23.60
CA HIS A 2 -1.37 -3.94 -22.17
C HIS A 2 -0.10 -3.94 -21.33
N HIS A 3 -0.11 -3.11 -20.33
CA HIS A 3 0.92 -3.09 -19.32
C HIS A 3 0.31 -3.46 -17.99
N MET A 4 1.07 -4.13 -17.16
CA MET A 4 0.70 -4.33 -15.78
C MET A 4 1.36 -3.26 -14.92
N ILE A 5 0.66 -2.88 -13.88
CA ILE A 5 1.11 -1.85 -12.96
C ILE A 5 1.13 -2.42 -11.55
N LEU A 6 2.20 -2.18 -10.84
CA LEU A 6 2.27 -2.41 -9.41
C LEU A 6 1.80 -1.14 -8.72
N VAL A 7 0.72 -1.23 -7.98
CA VAL A 7 0.25 -0.14 -7.12
C VAL A 7 0.75 -0.43 -5.71
N THR A 8 1.51 0.49 -5.17
CA THR A 8 2.04 0.39 -3.81
C THR A 8 1.46 1.52 -2.96
N ALA A 9 0.94 1.17 -1.80
CA ALA A 9 0.43 2.14 -0.85
C ALA A 9 1.10 1.93 0.51
N ILE A 10 1.51 3.03 1.13
CA ILE A 10 1.95 3.03 2.52
C ILE A 10 0.90 3.81 3.29
N VAL A 11 0.21 3.15 4.20
CA VAL A 11 -0.93 3.73 4.91
C VAL A 11 -0.84 3.46 6.40
N LYS A 12 -1.65 4.17 7.18
CA LYS A 12 -1.77 3.89 8.61
C LYS A 12 -2.34 2.49 8.83
N PRO A 13 -1.90 1.77 9.86
CA PRO A 13 -2.38 0.39 10.09
C PRO A 13 -3.89 0.26 10.20
N PHE A 14 -4.56 1.21 10.85
CA PHE A 14 -6.01 1.15 11.00
C PHE A 14 -6.78 1.30 9.68
N ALA A 15 -6.14 1.84 8.65
CA ALA A 15 -6.78 2.02 7.33
C ALA A 15 -6.81 0.72 6.51
N LEU A 16 -6.06 -0.31 6.91
CA LEU A 16 -5.89 -1.53 6.12
C LEU A 16 -7.24 -2.20 5.79
N GLY A 17 -8.12 -2.33 6.76
CA GLY A 17 -9.41 -2.97 6.55
C GLY A 17 -10.25 -2.27 5.50
N ASP A 18 -10.33 -0.95 5.56
CA ASP A 18 -11.09 -0.15 4.60
C ASP A 18 -10.46 -0.20 3.20
N VAL A 19 -9.13 -0.19 3.12
CA VAL A 19 -8.41 -0.32 1.84
C VAL A 19 -8.69 -1.69 1.23
N LYS A 20 -8.60 -2.76 2.01
CA LYS A 20 -8.90 -4.11 1.55
C LYS A 20 -10.33 -4.20 1.01
N ASP A 21 -11.30 -3.69 1.76
CA ASP A 21 -12.70 -3.74 1.35
C ASP A 21 -12.94 -2.96 0.06
N ALA A 22 -12.31 -1.79 -0.08
CA ALA A 22 -12.43 -0.99 -1.29
C ALA A 22 -11.85 -1.70 -2.51
N LEU A 23 -10.70 -2.37 -2.35
CA LEU A 23 -10.08 -3.14 -3.42
C LEU A 23 -10.93 -4.34 -3.82
N GLU A 24 -11.49 -5.05 -2.85
CA GLU A 24 -12.39 -6.18 -3.12
C GLU A 24 -13.63 -5.74 -3.90
N ARG A 25 -14.23 -4.62 -3.52
CA ARG A 25 -15.39 -4.08 -4.24
C ARG A 25 -15.07 -3.71 -5.68
N LEU A 26 -13.84 -3.32 -5.95
CA LEU A 26 -13.39 -3.01 -7.30
C LEU A 26 -13.08 -4.27 -8.13
N GLY A 27 -13.04 -5.43 -7.50
CA GLY A 27 -12.73 -6.68 -8.16
C GLY A 27 -11.27 -7.10 -8.08
N VAL A 28 -10.47 -6.42 -7.29
CA VAL A 28 -9.07 -6.82 -7.04
C VAL A 28 -9.08 -7.94 -6.01
N LEU A 29 -8.66 -9.13 -6.43
CA LEU A 29 -8.80 -10.34 -5.62
C LEU A 29 -7.55 -10.72 -4.83
N GLY A 30 -6.40 -10.15 -5.17
CA GLY A 30 -5.15 -10.47 -4.48
C GLY A 30 -4.40 -9.23 -4.08
N MET A 31 -3.81 -9.25 -2.90
CA MET A 31 -2.94 -8.18 -2.43
C MET A 31 -1.87 -8.76 -1.54
N THR A 32 -0.74 -8.08 -1.48
CA THR A 32 0.34 -8.40 -0.57
C THR A 32 0.40 -7.30 0.49
N VAL A 33 0.49 -7.71 1.74
CA VAL A 33 0.54 -6.78 2.87
C VAL A 33 1.79 -7.07 3.68
N SER A 34 2.52 -6.02 4.03
CA SER A 34 3.66 -6.12 4.93
C SER A 34 3.65 -4.97 5.93
N GLU A 35 4.16 -5.26 7.12
CA GLU A 35 4.35 -4.24 8.15
C GLU A 35 5.65 -3.51 7.87
N VAL A 36 5.61 -2.19 7.94
CA VAL A 36 6.77 -1.33 7.71
C VAL A 36 6.78 -0.23 8.75
N GLN A 37 7.88 0.49 8.82
CA GLN A 37 8.00 1.66 9.67
C GLN A 37 8.23 2.88 8.81
N GLY A 38 7.50 3.95 9.11
CA GLY A 38 7.62 5.21 8.40
C GLY A 38 8.35 6.25 9.22
N TYR A 39 9.06 7.12 8.52
CA TYR A 39 9.68 8.31 9.08
C TYR A 39 9.27 9.50 8.23
N GLY A 40 8.84 10.57 8.85
CA GLY A 40 8.42 11.74 8.11
C GLY A 40 7.87 12.83 9.02
N ARG A 41 6.89 13.56 8.51
CA ARG A 41 6.28 14.67 9.25
C ARG A 41 5.49 14.23 10.47
N GLN A 42 4.97 13.01 10.47
CA GLN A 42 4.30 12.45 11.62
C GLN A 42 5.37 12.15 12.65
N LYS A 43 5.39 12.93 13.71
CA LYS A 43 6.38 12.76 14.78
C LYS A 43 6.05 11.56 15.63
N GLY A 44 7.07 10.81 16.01
CA GLY A 44 6.97 9.84 17.07
C GLY A 44 6.83 10.52 18.43
N HIS A 45 6.77 9.75 19.47
CA HIS A 45 6.72 10.25 20.84
C HIS A 45 8.10 10.16 21.49
N THR A 46 8.26 10.94 22.55
CA THR A 46 9.48 10.90 23.36
C THR A 46 9.35 9.80 24.40
N GLU A 47 10.37 8.97 24.51
CA GLU A 47 10.46 7.94 25.53
C GLU A 47 11.63 8.22 26.45
N VAL A 48 11.52 7.78 27.70
CA VAL A 48 12.60 7.86 28.68
C VAL A 48 13.15 6.45 28.94
N TYR A 49 14.45 6.32 28.76
CA TYR A 49 15.14 5.07 29.02
C TYR A 49 16.43 5.35 29.79
N ARG A 50 16.56 4.73 30.96
CA ARG A 50 17.72 4.93 31.86
C ARG A 50 18.00 6.40 32.17
N GLY A 51 16.93 7.19 32.34
CA GLY A 51 17.05 8.60 32.64
C GLY A 51 17.37 9.53 31.48
N ALA A 52 17.50 8.98 30.28
CA ALA A 52 17.68 9.77 29.06
C ALA A 52 16.43 9.74 28.21
N GLU A 53 16.13 10.86 27.58
CA GLU A 53 15.00 10.99 26.66
C GLU A 53 15.42 10.58 25.25
N TYR A 54 14.58 9.77 24.58
CA TYR A 54 14.76 9.41 23.20
C TYR A 54 13.51 9.80 22.41
N THR A 55 13.72 10.41 21.26
CA THR A 55 12.63 10.68 20.33
C THR A 55 12.44 9.47 19.44
N VAL A 56 11.22 8.94 19.41
CA VAL A 56 10.86 7.83 18.53
C VAL A 56 10.43 8.43 17.20
N ASP A 57 11.28 8.31 16.18
CA ASP A 57 11.06 8.94 14.88
C ASP A 57 10.29 8.05 13.91
N PHE A 58 10.32 6.72 14.14
CA PHE A 58 9.64 5.76 13.27
C PHE A 58 8.29 5.39 13.84
N VAL A 59 7.30 5.32 12.96
CA VAL A 59 5.95 4.93 13.32
C VAL A 59 5.51 3.73 12.48
N PRO A 60 4.69 2.83 13.04
CA PRO A 60 4.17 1.69 12.29
C PRO A 60 3.32 2.14 11.12
N LYS A 61 3.53 1.50 9.98
CA LYS A 61 2.74 1.67 8.76
C LYS A 61 2.51 0.30 8.14
N VAL A 62 1.65 0.26 7.16
CA VAL A 62 1.39 -0.96 6.39
C VAL A 62 1.65 -0.67 4.92
N ARG A 63 2.36 -1.59 4.26
CA ARG A 63 2.50 -1.56 2.81
C ARG A 63 1.48 -2.50 2.22
N VAL A 64 0.70 -1.99 1.27
CA VAL A 64 -0.24 -2.78 0.47
C VAL A 64 0.22 -2.72 -0.96
N GLU A 65 0.34 -3.87 -1.60
CA GLU A 65 0.76 -3.94 -2.99
C GLU A 65 -0.19 -4.82 -3.79
N VAL A 66 -0.57 -4.34 -4.96
CA VAL A 66 -1.40 -5.10 -5.91
C VAL A 66 -0.84 -4.90 -7.31
N VAL A 67 -0.88 -5.97 -8.11
CA VAL A 67 -0.54 -5.89 -9.53
C VAL A 67 -1.85 -5.94 -10.31
N VAL A 68 -2.05 -4.96 -11.16
CA VAL A 68 -3.28 -4.82 -11.94
C VAL A 68 -2.95 -4.42 -13.38
N ASP A 69 -3.93 -4.57 -14.26
CA ASP A 69 -3.81 -4.02 -15.61
C ASP A 69 -3.78 -2.49 -15.54
N ASP A 70 -3.08 -1.88 -16.49
CA ASP A 70 -2.96 -0.42 -16.53
C ASP A 70 -4.32 0.27 -16.70
N GLU A 71 -5.28 -0.38 -17.33
CA GLU A 71 -6.63 0.17 -17.53
C GLU A 71 -7.36 0.46 -16.22
N VAL A 72 -7.06 -0.31 -15.16
CA VAL A 72 -7.73 -0.14 -13.87
C VAL A 72 -6.86 0.52 -12.81
N ALA A 73 -5.57 0.75 -13.12
CA ALA A 73 -4.63 1.27 -12.13
C ALA A 73 -5.06 2.61 -11.53
N GLY A 74 -5.60 3.50 -12.35
CA GLY A 74 -6.10 4.79 -11.88
C GLY A 74 -7.23 4.65 -10.87
N LYS A 75 -8.16 3.74 -11.13
CA LYS A 75 -9.27 3.47 -10.20
C LYS A 75 -8.76 2.83 -8.90
N VAL A 76 -7.77 1.96 -9.01
CA VAL A 76 -7.16 1.35 -7.83
C VAL A 76 -6.54 2.42 -6.93
N VAL A 77 -5.77 3.34 -7.51
CA VAL A 77 -5.21 4.47 -6.76
C VAL A 77 -6.32 5.28 -6.08
N ASP A 78 -7.37 5.62 -6.83
CA ASP A 78 -8.47 6.44 -6.31
C ASP A 78 -9.20 5.78 -5.14
N VAL A 79 -9.47 4.47 -5.21
CA VAL A 79 -10.18 3.79 -4.12
C VAL A 79 -9.29 3.63 -2.89
N ILE A 80 -7.99 3.44 -3.08
CA ILE A 80 -7.05 3.40 -1.94
C ILE A 80 -7.00 4.75 -1.25
N VAL A 81 -6.84 5.83 -2.01
CA VAL A 81 -6.82 7.19 -1.45
C VAL A 81 -8.12 7.49 -0.71
N GLY A 82 -9.26 7.17 -1.32
CA GLY A 82 -10.55 7.39 -0.69
C GLY A 82 -10.72 6.63 0.62
N ALA A 83 -10.23 5.40 0.68
CA ALA A 83 -10.35 4.54 1.87
C ALA A 83 -9.38 4.92 2.99
N ALA A 84 -8.18 5.39 2.64
CA ALA A 84 -7.11 5.66 3.61
C ALA A 84 -7.07 7.10 4.09
N ARG A 85 -7.72 8.02 3.38
CA ARG A 85 -7.61 9.45 3.63
C ARG A 85 -8.34 9.87 4.89
N THR A 86 -7.64 10.57 5.78
CA THR A 86 -8.24 11.24 6.94
C THR A 86 -8.09 12.75 6.86
N GLY A 87 -7.18 13.23 6.01
CA GLY A 87 -6.81 14.64 5.92
C GLY A 87 -5.76 15.06 6.94
N LYS A 88 -5.29 14.12 7.76
CA LYS A 88 -4.27 14.37 8.78
C LYS A 88 -2.89 13.94 8.30
N ILE A 89 -1.86 14.55 8.89
CA ILE A 89 -0.48 14.18 8.63
C ILE A 89 -0.30 12.68 8.91
N GLY A 90 0.43 11.99 8.05
CA GLY A 90 0.72 10.58 8.22
C GLY A 90 -0.21 9.64 7.50
N ASP A 91 -1.17 10.15 6.71
CA ASP A 91 -2.08 9.31 5.93
C ASP A 91 -1.35 8.38 4.96
N GLY A 92 -0.18 8.78 4.51
CA GLY A 92 0.64 7.95 3.65
C GLY A 92 0.67 8.39 2.20
N LYS A 93 1.12 7.49 1.34
CA LYS A 93 1.28 7.76 -0.09
C LYS A 93 0.90 6.52 -0.89
N VAL A 94 0.51 6.76 -2.13
CA VAL A 94 0.27 5.71 -3.11
C VAL A 94 1.07 6.06 -4.36
N TRP A 95 1.72 5.07 -4.96
CA TRP A 95 2.42 5.28 -6.22
C TRP A 95 2.29 4.06 -7.10
N THR A 96 2.62 4.23 -8.35
CA THR A 96 2.54 3.16 -9.34
C THR A 96 3.90 2.95 -10.00
N THR A 97 4.18 1.69 -10.31
CA THR A 97 5.40 1.30 -11.01
C THR A 97 5.01 0.34 -12.13
N ARG A 98 5.62 0.50 -13.29
CA ARG A 98 5.40 -0.40 -14.40
C ARG A 98 6.03 -1.76 -14.11
N VAL A 99 5.28 -2.83 -14.35
CA VAL A 99 5.75 -4.20 -14.21
C VAL A 99 5.98 -4.77 -15.60
N GLU A 100 7.19 -5.19 -15.88
CA GLU A 100 7.53 -5.72 -17.21
C GLU A 100 6.95 -7.12 -17.42
N GLN A 101 6.94 -7.95 -16.39
CA GLN A 101 6.55 -9.33 -16.51
C GLN A 101 5.88 -9.82 -15.24
N VAL A 102 4.75 -10.52 -15.38
CA VAL A 102 4.06 -11.20 -14.28
C VAL A 102 3.85 -12.64 -14.68
N VAL A 103 4.17 -13.55 -13.79
CA VAL A 103 3.96 -14.99 -14.00
C VAL A 103 3.29 -15.55 -12.75
N ARG A 104 2.18 -16.26 -12.94
CA ARG A 104 1.54 -16.95 -11.82
C ARG A 104 2.31 -18.24 -11.55
N VAL A 105 2.78 -18.39 -10.33
CA VAL A 105 3.66 -19.53 -9.98
C VAL A 105 2.96 -20.86 -10.19
N ARG A 106 1.70 -20.98 -9.74
CA ARG A 106 0.97 -22.26 -9.80
C ARG A 106 0.74 -22.75 -11.22
N THR A 107 0.44 -21.85 -12.15
CA THR A 107 -0.02 -22.22 -13.50
C THR A 107 0.98 -21.90 -14.60
N GLY A 108 1.94 -21.02 -14.33
CA GLY A 108 2.85 -20.50 -15.35
C GLY A 108 2.21 -19.50 -16.30
N GLU A 109 0.95 -19.12 -16.07
CA GLU A 109 0.29 -18.09 -16.88
C GLU A 109 0.99 -16.76 -16.75
N ARG A 110 0.98 -15.99 -17.84
CA ARG A 110 1.72 -14.74 -17.94
C ARG A 110 0.82 -13.56 -18.26
N GLY A 111 1.29 -12.36 -17.92
CA GLY A 111 0.59 -11.13 -18.23
C GLY A 111 -0.75 -11.04 -17.50
N SER A 112 -1.78 -10.52 -18.18
CA SER A 112 -3.11 -10.35 -17.57
C SER A 112 -3.71 -11.65 -17.06
N ASP A 113 -3.39 -12.77 -17.68
CA ASP A 113 -3.87 -14.09 -17.25
C ASP A 113 -3.26 -14.53 -15.92
N ALA A 114 -2.17 -13.91 -15.49
CA ALA A 114 -1.50 -14.20 -14.23
C ALA A 114 -2.13 -13.47 -13.04
N LEU A 115 -2.99 -12.51 -13.29
CA LEU A 115 -3.59 -11.66 -12.25
C LEU A 115 -4.77 -12.31 -11.55
#